data_51cfe80680f20f19460b2e3137201986
#
_entry.id   51cfe80680f20f19460b2e3137201986
#
_cell.length_a   1.000
_cell.length_b   1.000
_cell.length_c   1.000
_cell.angle_alpha   90.00
_cell.angle_beta   90.00
_cell.angle_gamma   90.00
#
_symmetry.space_group_name_H-M   'P 1'
#
loop_
_entity.id
_entity.type
_entity.pdbx_description
1 polymer ?
#
loop_
_entity_poly.entity_id
_entity_poly.type
_entity_poly.pdbx_seq_one_letter_code
_entity_poly.pdbx_strand_id
1 'polypeptide(L)'
;SRPFLYEQRALRIRATDRSRYTTIADFQGQRVGAVTGMAAHRDLLNRAPQGVNVVAAGTFPELYAMFDKGELQAVAQAEYFTLDGRVIPSYTSDLALIDHHDLNPGQREESVFVVRDASTGLLDAVNAFVQRTPFPLHLPPPSR
;
A
#
# COMPACT_ATOMS: atom_id res chain seq x y z
N SER A 1 -20.50 -2.44 -5.56
CA SER A 1 -20.82 -3.16 -4.31
C SER A 1 -20.47 -2.33 -3.10
N ARG A 2 -20.76 -2.87 -1.91
CA ARG A 2 -20.15 -2.41 -0.67
C ARG A 2 -18.64 -2.67 -0.70
N PRO A 3 -17.82 -1.85 -0.05
CA PRO A 3 -16.38 -2.10 0.04
C PRO A 3 -16.10 -3.38 0.84
N PHE A 4 -15.02 -4.08 0.50
CA PHE A 4 -14.58 -5.29 1.19
C PHE A 4 -13.15 -5.20 1.70
N LEU A 5 -12.35 -4.31 1.15
CA LEU A 5 -11.00 -3.94 1.58
C LEU A 5 -10.81 -2.46 1.36
N TYR A 6 -9.71 -1.91 1.88
CA TYR A 6 -9.22 -0.64 1.39
C TYR A 6 -7.71 -0.70 1.14
N GLU A 7 -7.23 0.19 0.30
CA GLU A 7 -5.82 0.43 0.10
C GLU A 7 -5.42 1.82 0.56
N GLN A 8 -4.18 1.94 0.96
CA GLN A 8 -3.54 3.18 1.30
C GLN A 8 -2.09 3.10 0.85
N ARG A 9 -1.58 4.16 0.25
CA ARG A 9 -0.18 4.20 -0.10
C ARG A 9 0.67 4.34 1.17
N ALA A 10 1.76 3.61 1.21
CA ALA A 10 2.66 3.56 2.35
C ALA A 10 4.11 3.38 1.91
N LEU A 11 5.02 3.74 2.78
CA LEU A 11 6.42 3.44 2.64
C LEU A 11 6.76 2.18 3.43
N ARG A 12 7.32 1.19 2.76
CA ARG A 12 7.92 0.02 3.40
C ARG A 12 9.39 0.29 3.67
N ILE A 13 9.80 -0.02 4.88
CA ILE A 13 11.19 0.07 5.32
C ILE A 13 11.60 -1.24 6.00
N ARG A 14 12.89 -1.46 6.17
CA ARG A 14 13.38 -2.55 7.01
C ARG A 14 12.95 -2.33 8.45
N ALA A 15 12.58 -3.40 9.14
CA ALA A 15 12.17 -3.33 10.54
C ALA A 15 13.27 -2.73 11.44
N THR A 16 14.52 -2.96 11.10
CA THR A 16 15.70 -2.40 11.80
C THR A 16 15.81 -0.88 11.67
N ASP A 17 15.19 -0.28 10.65
CA ASP A 17 15.24 1.16 10.37
C ASP A 17 14.05 1.91 10.96
N ARG A 18 13.15 1.22 11.68
CA ARG A 18 11.90 1.79 12.22
C ARG A 18 12.13 3.02 13.11
N SER A 19 13.21 3.03 13.88
CA SER A 19 13.53 4.16 14.75
C SER A 19 14.14 5.35 14.01
N ARG A 20 14.63 5.10 12.78
CA ARG A 20 15.33 6.09 11.96
C ARG A 20 14.40 6.86 11.04
N TYR A 21 13.36 6.19 10.52
CA TYR A 21 12.44 6.74 9.54
C TYR A 21 11.01 6.70 10.07
N THR A 22 10.38 7.84 10.19
CA THR A 22 8.99 8.00 10.64
C THR A 22 8.13 8.75 9.63
N THR A 23 8.74 9.62 8.82
CA THR A 23 8.07 10.39 7.77
C THR A 23 8.87 10.36 6.48
N ILE A 24 8.25 10.79 5.37
CA ILE A 24 8.96 10.92 4.08
C ILE A 24 10.11 11.92 4.13
N ALA A 25 10.04 12.93 4.99
CA ALA A 25 11.08 13.93 5.13
C ALA A 25 12.39 13.36 5.71
N ASP A 26 12.32 12.26 6.44
CA ASP A 26 13.51 11.58 6.99
C ASP A 26 14.39 10.93 5.90
N PHE A 27 13.85 10.81 4.68
CA PHE A 27 14.58 10.23 3.53
C PHE A 27 15.36 11.28 2.73
N GLN A 28 15.61 12.44 3.26
CA GLN A 28 16.43 13.45 2.61
C GLN A 28 17.84 12.90 2.34
N GLY A 29 18.31 12.98 1.09
CA GLY A 29 19.57 12.36 0.64
C GLY A 29 19.50 10.84 0.45
N GLN A 30 18.37 10.21 0.75
CA GLN A 30 18.16 8.78 0.64
C GLN A 30 17.37 8.42 -0.65
N ARG A 31 17.36 7.14 -1.00
CA ARG A 31 16.69 6.63 -2.20
C ARG A 31 15.39 5.93 -1.83
N VAL A 32 14.29 6.41 -2.38
CA VAL A 32 12.95 5.81 -2.23
C VAL A 32 12.48 5.32 -3.59
N GLY A 33 12.21 4.04 -3.69
CA GLY A 33 11.83 3.40 -4.95
C GLY A 33 10.33 3.21 -5.10
N ALA A 34 9.86 3.22 -6.34
CA ALA A 34 8.50 2.83 -6.72
C ALA A 34 8.46 2.26 -8.12
N VAL A 35 7.41 1.50 -8.45
CA VAL A 35 7.22 0.99 -9.82
C VAL A 35 6.72 2.11 -10.71
N THR A 36 7.36 2.26 -11.86
CA THR A 36 7.05 3.27 -12.88
C THR A 36 5.56 3.30 -13.24
N GLY A 37 4.97 4.48 -13.19
CA GLY A 37 3.58 4.72 -13.57
C GLY A 37 2.53 4.35 -12.54
N MET A 38 2.90 3.66 -11.46
CA MET A 38 1.99 3.39 -10.35
C MET A 38 1.63 4.67 -9.57
N ALA A 39 0.53 4.63 -8.83
CA ALA A 39 0.07 5.79 -8.06
C ALA A 39 1.13 6.27 -7.06
N ALA A 40 1.79 5.36 -6.36
CA ALA A 40 2.86 5.68 -5.43
C ALA A 40 4.06 6.38 -6.11
N HIS A 41 4.40 5.99 -7.34
CA HIS A 41 5.44 6.66 -8.13
C HIS A 41 5.06 8.10 -8.46
N ARG A 42 3.82 8.32 -8.92
CA ARG A 42 3.31 9.67 -9.21
C ARG A 42 3.24 10.54 -7.97
N ASP A 43 2.84 9.97 -6.83
CA ASP A 43 2.82 10.69 -5.55
C ASP A 43 4.24 11.16 -5.17
N LEU A 44 5.23 10.29 -5.27
CA LEU A 44 6.64 10.65 -5.00
C LEU A 44 7.13 11.75 -5.93
N LEU A 45 6.89 11.64 -7.23
CA LEU A 45 7.34 12.66 -8.21
C LEU A 45 6.71 14.03 -7.96
N ASN A 46 5.45 14.05 -7.52
CA ASN A 46 4.70 15.30 -7.35
C ASN A 46 4.87 15.92 -5.97
N ARG A 47 5.17 15.14 -4.94
CA ARG A 47 5.04 15.60 -3.55
C ARG A 47 6.21 15.24 -2.63
N ALA A 48 7.16 14.41 -3.07
CA ALA A 48 8.32 14.11 -2.23
C ALA A 48 9.08 15.40 -1.88
N PRO A 49 9.50 15.56 -0.62
CA PRO A 49 10.31 16.72 -0.23
C PRO A 49 11.58 16.81 -1.05
N GLN A 50 12.06 18.03 -1.24
CA GLN A 50 13.34 18.27 -1.91
C GLN A 50 14.46 17.49 -1.22
N GLY A 51 15.30 16.83 -2.01
CA GLY A 51 16.41 16.03 -1.50
C GLY A 51 16.10 14.54 -1.33
N VAL A 52 14.85 14.12 -1.44
CA VAL A 52 14.51 12.69 -1.57
C VAL A 52 14.82 12.23 -3.00
N ASN A 53 15.63 11.19 -3.13
CA ASN A 53 16.00 10.65 -4.44
C ASN A 53 14.97 9.59 -4.86
N VAL A 54 14.06 9.95 -5.75
CA VAL A 54 13.04 9.03 -6.27
C VAL A 54 13.65 8.13 -7.33
N VAL A 55 13.52 6.82 -7.15
CA VAL A 55 14.04 5.79 -8.06
C VAL A 55 12.88 5.00 -8.65
N ALA A 56 12.83 4.92 -9.97
CA ALA A 56 11.81 4.13 -10.68
C ALA A 56 12.35 2.75 -11.06
N ALA A 57 11.57 1.71 -10.76
CA ALA A 57 11.81 0.35 -11.26
C ALA A 57 10.71 -0.03 -12.25
N GLY A 58 11.01 -0.93 -13.17
CA GLY A 58 10.04 -1.40 -14.16
C GLY A 58 8.97 -2.32 -13.60
N THR A 59 9.33 -3.11 -12.60
CA THR A 59 8.47 -4.14 -11.99
C THR A 59 8.67 -4.22 -10.48
N PHE A 60 7.72 -4.83 -9.77
CA PHE A 60 7.87 -5.11 -8.34
C PHE A 60 9.05 -6.05 -8.02
N PRO A 61 9.29 -7.15 -8.74
CA PRO A 61 10.48 -7.97 -8.50
C PRO A 61 11.79 -7.20 -8.61
N GLU A 62 11.92 -6.33 -9.61
CA GLU A 62 13.10 -5.46 -9.76
C GLU A 62 13.23 -4.49 -8.59
N LEU A 63 12.14 -3.83 -8.20
CA LEU A 63 12.09 -2.89 -7.09
C LEU A 63 12.55 -3.54 -5.78
N TYR A 64 12.02 -4.72 -5.48
CA TYR A 64 12.39 -5.45 -4.27
C TYR A 64 13.81 -6.03 -4.33
N ALA A 65 14.30 -6.42 -5.51
CA ALA A 65 15.69 -6.82 -5.67
C ALA A 65 16.65 -5.66 -5.34
N MET A 66 16.34 -4.43 -5.77
CA MET A 66 17.11 -3.24 -5.41
C MET A 66 17.04 -2.95 -3.90
N PHE A 67 15.86 -3.13 -3.30
CA PHE A 67 15.67 -2.95 -1.87
C PHE A 67 16.48 -3.97 -1.06
N ASP A 68 16.44 -5.25 -1.43
CA ASP A 68 17.16 -6.33 -0.77
C ASP A 68 18.69 -6.16 -0.85
N LYS A 69 19.19 -5.60 -1.95
CA LYS A 69 20.61 -5.24 -2.11
C LYS A 69 21.03 -4.00 -1.32
N GLY A 70 20.10 -3.31 -0.67
CA GLY A 70 20.39 -2.07 0.06
C GLY A 70 20.52 -0.83 -0.83
N GLU A 71 20.16 -0.93 -2.10
CA GLU A 71 20.18 0.21 -3.03
C GLU A 71 19.06 1.22 -2.77
N LEU A 72 18.01 0.79 -2.08
CA LEU A 72 16.87 1.62 -1.67
C LEU A 72 16.72 1.58 -0.15
N GLN A 73 16.36 2.70 0.45
CA GLN A 73 16.04 2.80 1.87
C GLN A 73 14.56 2.54 2.16
N ALA A 74 13.69 2.82 1.18
CA ALA A 74 12.27 2.53 1.26
C ALA A 74 11.69 2.15 -0.10
N VAL A 75 10.54 1.49 -0.06
CA VAL A 75 9.70 1.19 -1.21
C VAL A 75 8.33 1.83 -1.00
N ALA A 76 7.90 2.65 -1.95
CA ALA A 76 6.57 3.25 -1.96
C ALA A 76 5.62 2.41 -2.80
N GLN A 77 4.52 1.97 -2.21
CA GLN A 77 3.49 1.18 -2.88
C GLN A 77 2.13 1.31 -2.20
N ALA A 78 1.10 0.79 -2.85
CA ALA A 78 -0.18 0.57 -2.21
C ALA A 78 -0.08 -0.62 -1.25
N GLU A 79 -0.58 -0.43 -0.03
CA GLU A 79 -0.77 -1.48 0.94
C GLU A 79 -2.26 -1.71 1.17
N TYR A 80 -2.64 -2.96 1.36
CA TYR A 80 -4.02 -3.36 1.54
C TYR A 80 -4.34 -3.60 3.01
N PHE A 81 -5.57 -3.26 3.37
CA PHE A 81 -6.07 -3.37 4.73
C PHE A 81 -7.45 -4.00 4.74
N THR A 82 -7.77 -4.72 5.80
CA THR A 82 -9.14 -5.10 6.11
C THR A 82 -9.94 -3.85 6.51
N LEU A 83 -11.26 -3.92 6.49
CA LEU A 83 -12.11 -2.79 6.88
C LEU A 83 -11.91 -2.37 8.34
N ASP A 84 -11.47 -3.30 9.20
CA ASP A 84 -11.12 -3.02 10.60
C ASP A 84 -9.66 -2.56 10.81
N GLY A 85 -8.91 -2.34 9.72
CA GLY A 85 -7.60 -1.70 9.76
C GLY A 85 -6.39 -2.62 9.88
N ARG A 86 -6.57 -3.94 9.77
CA ARG A 86 -5.43 -4.87 9.77
C ARG A 86 -4.72 -4.85 8.42
N VAL A 87 -3.39 -4.78 8.46
CA VAL A 87 -2.57 -4.90 7.24
C VAL A 87 -2.70 -6.29 6.63
N ILE A 88 -2.91 -6.35 5.33
CA ILE A 88 -2.86 -7.58 4.56
C ILE A 88 -1.44 -7.73 4.03
N PRO A 89 -0.67 -8.74 4.46
CA PRO A 89 0.70 -8.92 4.02
C PRO A 89 0.74 -9.14 2.50
N SER A 90 1.49 -8.30 1.78
CA SER A 90 1.65 -8.44 0.33
C SER A 90 3.00 -9.02 -0.06
N TYR A 91 4.03 -8.82 0.76
CA TYR A 91 5.38 -9.36 0.54
C TYR A 91 5.94 -9.95 1.83
N THR A 92 7.04 -9.47 2.36
CA THR A 92 7.64 -10.05 3.56
C THR A 92 7.04 -9.45 4.82
N SER A 93 6.87 -10.29 5.86
CA SER A 93 6.34 -9.87 7.17
C SER A 93 7.32 -9.00 8.00
N ASP A 94 8.57 -8.91 7.57
CA ASP A 94 9.65 -8.29 8.35
C ASP A 94 9.80 -6.79 8.12
N LEU A 95 9.00 -6.22 7.22
CA LEU A 95 9.06 -4.79 6.89
C LEU A 95 8.13 -3.98 7.79
N ALA A 96 8.65 -2.91 8.37
CA ALA A 96 7.81 -1.88 8.99
C ALA A 96 7.12 -1.03 7.93
N LEU A 97 5.92 -0.59 8.22
CA LEU A 97 5.19 0.36 7.38
C LEU A 97 5.34 1.76 7.93
N ILE A 98 5.56 2.70 7.03
CA ILE A 98 5.41 4.13 7.28
C ILE A 98 4.32 4.63 6.35
N ASP A 99 3.28 5.21 6.93
CA ASP A 99 2.25 5.90 6.17
C ASP A 99 2.85 7.17 5.56
N HIS A 100 2.76 7.31 4.24
CA HIS A 100 3.20 8.53 3.57
C HIS A 100 2.03 9.50 3.35
N HIS A 101 1.30 9.75 4.41
CA HIS A 101 0.13 10.62 4.40
C HIS A 101 0.39 12.00 3.81
N ASP A 102 1.58 12.56 4.02
CA ASP A 102 2.02 13.82 3.42
C ASP A 102 2.08 13.75 1.89
N LEU A 103 2.31 12.56 1.32
CA LEU A 103 2.33 12.33 -0.13
C LEU A 103 0.94 12.09 -0.70
N ASN A 104 0.04 11.54 0.11
CA ASN A 104 -1.32 11.20 -0.28
C ASN A 104 -2.29 11.47 0.88
N PRO A 105 -2.48 12.75 1.27
CA PRO A 105 -3.23 13.09 2.46
C PRO A 105 -4.70 12.67 2.36
N GLY A 106 -5.12 11.87 3.33
CA GLY A 106 -6.53 11.56 3.57
C GLY A 106 -7.18 10.58 2.60
N GLN A 107 -6.44 9.96 1.70
CA GLN A 107 -7.05 9.05 0.72
C GLN A 107 -6.90 7.58 1.10
N ARG A 108 -7.99 7.10 1.63
CA ARG A 108 -8.30 5.68 1.76
C ARG A 108 -9.11 5.29 0.54
N GLU A 109 -8.56 4.41 -0.29
CA GLU A 109 -9.23 3.94 -1.50
C GLU A 109 -9.93 2.60 -1.22
N GLU A 110 -11.25 2.57 -1.37
CA GLU A 110 -12.04 1.39 -1.08
C GLU A 110 -12.10 0.44 -2.28
N SER A 111 -11.82 -0.83 -2.05
CA SER A 111 -11.97 -1.87 -3.05
C SER A 111 -13.41 -2.36 -3.11
N VAL A 112 -13.99 -2.33 -4.30
CA VAL A 112 -15.39 -2.70 -4.57
C VAL A 112 -15.48 -3.61 -5.79
N PHE A 113 -16.52 -4.44 -5.85
CA PHE A 113 -16.91 -5.12 -7.08
C PHE A 113 -17.78 -4.20 -7.93
N VAL A 114 -17.44 -4.05 -9.19
CA VAL A 114 -18.20 -3.24 -10.14
C VAL A 114 -19.16 -4.15 -10.91
N VAL A 115 -20.44 -3.77 -10.95
CA VAL A 115 -21.45 -4.43 -11.78
C VAL A 115 -21.93 -3.47 -12.86
N ARG A 116 -22.22 -3.99 -14.04
CA ARG A 116 -22.64 -3.15 -15.18
C ARG A 116 -24.03 -2.54 -14.99
N ASP A 117 -24.94 -3.31 -14.40
CA ASP A 117 -26.33 -2.93 -14.21
C ASP A 117 -26.82 -3.42 -12.85
N ALA A 118 -27.13 -2.48 -11.96
CA ALA A 118 -27.62 -2.77 -10.62
C ALA A 118 -29.06 -3.33 -10.59
N SER A 119 -29.83 -3.14 -11.67
CA SER A 119 -31.23 -3.60 -11.74
C SER A 119 -31.39 -5.12 -11.91
N THR A 120 -30.31 -5.82 -12.21
CA THR A 120 -30.35 -7.29 -12.45
C THR A 120 -30.40 -8.14 -11.18
N GLY A 121 -30.33 -7.54 -9.99
CA GLY A 121 -30.19 -8.25 -8.72
C GLY A 121 -28.76 -8.75 -8.43
N LEU A 122 -27.83 -8.64 -9.38
CA LEU A 122 -26.44 -9.04 -9.20
C LEU A 122 -25.75 -8.21 -8.11
N LEU A 123 -26.03 -6.92 -8.05
CA LEU A 123 -25.48 -6.03 -7.02
C LEU A 123 -25.90 -6.47 -5.62
N ASP A 124 -27.16 -6.86 -5.44
CA ASP A 124 -27.67 -7.34 -4.15
C ASP A 124 -27.02 -8.66 -3.76
N ALA A 125 -26.85 -9.57 -4.71
CA ALA A 125 -26.16 -10.84 -4.50
C ALA A 125 -24.70 -10.65 -4.11
N VAL A 126 -23.98 -9.74 -4.80
CA VAL A 126 -22.58 -9.38 -4.49
C VAL A 126 -22.47 -8.72 -3.12
N ASN A 127 -23.37 -7.80 -2.78
CA ASN A 127 -23.38 -7.15 -1.47
C ASN A 127 -23.65 -8.16 -0.34
N ALA A 128 -24.59 -9.10 -0.54
CA ALA A 128 -24.84 -10.16 0.42
C ALA A 128 -23.61 -11.07 0.60
N PHE A 129 -22.92 -11.39 -0.48
CA PHE A 129 -21.67 -12.15 -0.43
C PHE A 129 -20.59 -11.41 0.35
N VAL A 130 -20.34 -10.13 0.05
CA VAL A 130 -19.35 -9.29 0.75
C VAL A 130 -19.66 -9.19 2.24
N GLN A 131 -20.93 -9.02 2.60
CA GLN A 131 -21.36 -8.88 3.99
C GLN A 131 -21.10 -10.12 4.84
N ARG A 132 -21.29 -11.32 4.26
CA ARG A 132 -21.13 -12.60 4.96
C ARG A 132 -19.73 -13.21 4.86
N THR A 133 -18.87 -12.65 4.02
CA THR A 133 -17.58 -13.24 3.68
C THR A 133 -16.46 -12.37 4.24
N PRO A 134 -15.60 -12.87 5.13
CA PRO A 134 -14.43 -12.14 5.58
C PRO A 134 -13.40 -12.02 4.45
N PHE A 135 -12.84 -10.85 4.25
CA PHE A 135 -11.79 -10.59 3.28
C PHE A 135 -10.52 -10.09 3.96
N PRO A 136 -9.35 -10.56 3.49
CA PRO A 136 -9.16 -11.74 2.62
C PRO A 136 -9.42 -13.04 3.40
N LEU A 137 -9.87 -14.06 2.70
CA LEU A 137 -10.28 -15.35 3.28
C LEU A 137 -9.17 -16.07 4.06
N HIS A 138 -7.93 -15.78 3.78
CA HIS A 138 -6.75 -16.45 4.36
C HIS A 138 -6.05 -15.65 5.46
N LEU A 139 -6.57 -14.50 5.85
CA LEU A 139 -6.01 -13.78 6.99
C LEU A 139 -6.22 -14.59 8.28
N PRO A 140 -5.17 -14.77 9.08
CA PRO A 140 -5.33 -15.36 10.39
C PRO A 140 -6.25 -14.47 11.26
N PRO A 141 -6.98 -15.07 12.20
CA PRO A 141 -7.78 -14.28 13.13
C PRO A 141 -6.88 -13.29 13.91
N PRO A 142 -7.43 -12.14 14.33
CA PRO A 142 -6.68 -11.19 15.13
C PRO A 142 -6.11 -11.88 16.37
N SER A 143 -4.85 -11.61 16.65
CA SER A 143 -4.23 -12.05 17.91
C SER A 143 -5.06 -11.47 19.06
N ARG A 144 -5.49 -12.33 19.97
CA ARG A 144 -6.20 -11.91 21.19
C ARG A 144 -5.27 -11.20 22.13
#